data_e38fd31347e0e3f0812a169e62a79d02
#
_entry.id   e38fd31347e0e3f0812a169e62a79d02
#
_cell.length_a   1.000
_cell.length_b   1.000
_cell.length_c   1.000
_cell.angle_alpha   90.00
_cell.angle_beta   90.00
_cell.angle_gamma   90.00
#
_symmetry.space_group_name_H-M   'P 1'
#
loop_
_entity.id
_entity.type
_entity.pdbx_description
1 polymer ?
#
loop_
_entity_poly.entity_id
_entity_poly.type
_entity_poly.pdbx_seq_one_letter_code
_entity_poly.pdbx_strand_id
1 'polypeptide(L)'
;MKNIEVNQVPKFFRIGEVMENSQLSRQVIHNYTQLELIREAKRTAAGHRLYDETVFERLERVKTLKMQGKTLLEIRHILNGGSSHV
;
A
#
# COMPACT_ATOMS: atom_id res chain seq x y z
N MET A 1 -16.34 -13.91 24.05
CA MET A 1 -16.12 -13.88 23.52
C MET A 1 -16.34 -13.81 22.46
N LYS A 2 -16.69 -13.84 21.95
CA LYS A 2 -17.08 -13.80 21.07
C LYS A 2 -16.86 -12.85 20.14
N ASN A 3 -16.71 -11.90 20.17
CA ASN A 3 -16.39 -10.86 19.32
C ASN A 3 -15.27 -11.10 18.45
N ILE A 4 -14.68 -12.15 18.54
CA ILE A 4 -13.55 -12.51 17.75
C ILE A 4 -13.87 -12.53 16.29
N GLU A 5 -15.07 -12.96 15.96
CA GLU A 5 -15.44 -13.04 14.55
C GLU A 5 -15.44 -11.68 13.90
N VAL A 6 -15.76 -10.67 14.67
CA VAL A 6 -15.80 -9.34 14.11
C VAL A 6 -14.43 -8.94 13.58
N ASN A 7 -13.40 -9.38 14.26
CA ASN A 7 -12.05 -9.05 13.86
C ASN A 7 -11.61 -9.76 12.61
N GLN A 8 -12.39 -10.73 12.16
CA GLN A 8 -12.05 -11.45 10.96
C GLN A 8 -12.53 -10.75 9.70
N VAL A 9 -13.38 -9.74 9.86
CA VAL A 9 -13.91 -9.04 8.71
C VAL A 9 -12.83 -8.18 8.09
N PRO A 10 -12.53 -8.36 6.79
CA PRO A 10 -11.53 -7.54 6.14
C PRO A 10 -11.93 -6.09 6.14
N LYS A 11 -10.96 -5.23 6.28
CA LYS A 11 -11.19 -3.80 6.28
C LYS A 11 -10.53 -3.19 5.05
N PHE A 12 -11.28 -2.35 4.37
CA PHE A 12 -10.79 -1.69 3.17
C PHE A 12 -10.80 -0.18 3.36
N PHE A 13 -9.84 0.48 2.74
CA PHE A 13 -9.65 1.91 2.87
C PHE A 13 -9.72 2.59 1.53
N ARG A 14 -10.40 3.72 1.48
CA ARG A 14 -10.42 4.54 0.28
C ARG A 14 -9.15 5.37 0.22
N ILE A 15 -8.86 5.90 -0.96
CA ILE A 15 -7.63 6.64 -1.14
C ILE A 15 -7.55 7.83 -0.18
N GLY A 16 -8.68 8.46 0.13
CA GLY A 16 -8.66 9.58 1.08
C GLY A 16 -8.20 9.17 2.45
N GLU A 17 -8.58 7.97 2.87
CA GLU A 17 -8.14 7.45 4.17
C GLU A 17 -6.66 7.10 4.15
N VAL A 18 -6.18 6.57 3.03
CA VAL A 18 -4.76 6.28 2.89
C VAL A 18 -3.97 7.57 2.91
N MET A 19 -4.47 8.62 2.25
CA MET A 19 -3.82 9.93 2.26
C MET A 19 -3.71 10.47 3.68
N GLU A 20 -4.79 10.37 4.43
CA GLU A 20 -4.82 10.89 5.79
C GLU A 20 -3.79 10.21 6.69
N ASN A 21 -3.74 8.90 6.59
CA ASN A 21 -2.85 8.12 7.44
C ASN A 21 -1.39 8.26 7.05
N SER A 22 -1.12 8.42 5.77
CA SER A 22 0.26 8.42 5.29
C SER A 22 0.82 9.82 5.10
N GLN A 23 -0.05 10.84 5.09
CA GLN A 23 0.35 12.21 4.82
C GLN A 23 0.89 12.38 3.41
N LEU A 24 0.55 11.46 2.52
CA LEU A 24 0.95 11.52 1.12
C LEU A 24 -0.18 12.12 0.29
N SER A 25 0.18 12.74 -0.82
CA SER A 25 -0.81 13.28 -1.72
C SER A 25 -1.47 12.16 -2.52
N ARG A 26 -2.65 12.47 -3.08
CA ARG A 26 -3.34 11.53 -3.93
C ARG A 26 -2.47 11.11 -5.11
N GLN A 27 -1.76 12.07 -5.70
CA GLN A 27 -0.92 11.79 -6.85
C GLN A 27 0.20 10.81 -6.50
N VAL A 28 0.81 10.97 -5.33
CA VAL A 28 1.87 10.08 -4.91
C VAL A 28 1.33 8.66 -4.71
N ILE A 29 0.14 8.55 -4.10
CA ILE A 29 -0.44 7.24 -3.88
C ILE A 29 -0.76 6.56 -5.21
N HIS A 30 -1.30 7.32 -6.17
CA HIS A 30 -1.54 6.76 -7.50
C HIS A 30 -0.25 6.32 -8.17
N ASN A 31 0.80 7.14 -8.07
CA ASN A 31 2.09 6.77 -8.65
C ASN A 31 2.65 5.51 -8.02
N TYR A 32 2.54 5.41 -6.70
CA TYR A 32 3.04 4.23 -6.01
C TYR A 32 2.26 2.99 -6.41
N THR A 33 0.96 3.12 -6.62
CA THR A 33 0.16 2.00 -7.09
C THR A 33 0.57 1.58 -8.49
N GLN A 34 0.79 2.56 -9.36
CA GLN A 34 1.23 2.28 -10.73
C GLN A 34 2.57 1.56 -10.74
N LEU A 35 3.47 1.97 -9.86
CA LEU A 35 4.79 1.37 -9.79
C LEU A 35 4.81 0.06 -9.01
N GLU A 36 3.65 -0.34 -8.51
CA GLU A 36 3.52 -1.58 -7.74
C GLU A 36 4.32 -1.55 -6.44
N LEU A 37 4.51 -0.36 -5.91
CA LEU A 37 5.07 -0.23 -4.57
C LEU A 37 4.00 -0.55 -3.52
N ILE A 38 2.76 -0.23 -3.85
CA ILE A 38 1.60 -0.62 -3.06
C ILE A 38 0.58 -1.19 -4.04
N ARG A 39 -0.41 -1.89 -3.51
CA ARG A 39 -1.39 -2.56 -4.36
C ARG A 39 -2.79 -2.26 -3.89
N GLU A 40 -3.68 -2.04 -4.85
CA GLU A 40 -5.09 -1.98 -4.51
C GLU A 40 -5.57 -3.40 -4.24
N ALA A 41 -6.47 -3.54 -3.28
CA ALA A 41 -7.02 -4.85 -2.94
C ALA A 41 -8.20 -5.18 -3.84
N LYS A 42 -9.00 -4.17 -4.18
CA LYS A 42 -10.14 -4.35 -5.03
C LYS A 42 -10.64 -2.99 -5.46
N ARG A 43 -11.71 -2.94 -6.22
CA ARG A 43 -12.32 -1.69 -6.65
C ARG A 43 -13.80 -1.71 -6.36
N THR A 44 -14.34 -0.51 -6.12
CA THR A 44 -15.77 -0.37 -5.96
C THR A 44 -16.46 -0.53 -7.32
N ALA A 45 -17.77 -0.61 -7.31
CA ALA A 45 -18.53 -0.70 -8.55
C ALA A 45 -18.28 0.51 -9.45
N ALA A 46 -17.96 1.67 -8.85
CA ALA A 46 -17.68 2.86 -9.61
C ALA A 46 -16.24 2.94 -10.09
N GLY A 47 -15.44 1.93 -9.80
CA GLY A 47 -14.06 1.90 -10.26
C GLY A 47 -13.05 2.55 -9.34
N HIS A 48 -13.45 2.91 -8.13
CA HIS A 48 -12.52 3.51 -7.19
C HIS A 48 -11.69 2.45 -6.50
N ARG A 49 -10.41 2.74 -6.32
CA ARG A 49 -9.50 1.80 -5.67
C ARG A 49 -9.77 1.68 -4.19
N LEU A 50 -9.65 0.47 -3.68
CA LEU A 50 -9.72 0.19 -2.25
C LEU A 50 -8.46 -0.54 -1.86
N TYR A 51 -7.90 -0.16 -0.70
CA TYR A 51 -6.66 -0.75 -0.19
C TYR A 51 -6.97 -1.48 1.10
N ASP A 52 -6.24 -2.54 1.37
CA ASP A 52 -6.39 -3.22 2.65
C ASP A 52 -5.33 -2.72 3.63
N GLU A 53 -5.31 -3.31 4.81
CA GLU A 53 -4.43 -2.84 5.88
C GLU A 53 -2.95 -2.93 5.54
N THR A 54 -2.60 -3.84 4.65
CA THR A 54 -1.17 -4.01 4.34
C THR A 54 -0.59 -2.78 3.67
N VAL A 55 -1.44 -1.90 3.13
CA VAL A 55 -0.94 -0.71 2.46
C VAL A 55 -0.15 0.19 3.42
N PHE A 56 -0.57 0.26 4.68
CA PHE A 56 0.09 1.15 5.62
C PHE A 56 1.49 0.65 5.98
N GLU A 57 1.62 -0.63 6.20
CA GLU A 57 2.93 -1.22 6.46
C GLU A 57 3.82 -1.07 5.24
N ARG A 58 3.26 -1.27 4.06
CA ARG A 58 4.02 -1.17 2.83
C ARG A 58 4.52 0.26 2.62
N LEU A 59 3.66 1.24 2.90
CA LEU A 59 4.05 2.64 2.78
C LEU A 59 5.16 3.01 3.75
N GLU A 60 5.13 2.43 4.96
CA GLU A 60 6.21 2.68 5.90
C GLU A 60 7.52 2.11 5.39
N ARG A 61 7.49 0.95 4.77
CA ARG A 61 8.70 0.37 4.21
C ARG A 61 9.23 1.21 3.06
N VAL A 62 8.33 1.71 2.22
CA VAL A 62 8.74 2.59 1.12
C VAL A 62 9.45 3.83 1.69
N LYS A 63 8.86 4.40 2.72
CA LYS A 63 9.42 5.58 3.35
C LYS A 63 10.82 5.30 3.90
N THR A 64 10.97 4.21 4.61
CA THR A 64 12.26 3.85 5.19
C THR A 64 13.33 3.64 4.11
N LEU A 65 12.97 2.94 3.05
CA LEU A 65 13.92 2.67 1.99
C LEU A 65 14.31 3.95 1.24
N LYS A 66 13.34 4.85 1.06
CA LYS A 66 13.66 6.14 0.46
C LYS A 66 14.64 6.93 1.33
N MET A 67 14.44 6.87 2.64
CA MET A 67 15.33 7.56 3.56
C MET A 67 16.73 6.97 3.52
N GLN A 68 16.84 5.72 3.12
CA GLN A 68 18.15 5.07 2.96
C GLN A 68 18.76 5.36 1.59
N GLY A 69 18.11 6.19 0.80
CA GLY A 69 18.65 6.57 -0.49
C GLY A 69 18.28 5.69 -1.65
N LYS A 70 17.36 4.76 -1.46
CA LYS A 70 16.95 3.88 -2.55
C LYS A 70 16.04 4.62 -3.53
N THR A 71 16.19 4.31 -4.80
CA THR A 71 15.28 4.84 -5.81
C THR A 71 13.97 4.06 -5.77
N LEU A 72 12.95 4.61 -6.37
CA LEU A 72 11.65 3.93 -6.39
C LEU A 72 11.74 2.59 -7.11
N LEU A 73 12.55 2.50 -8.16
CA LEU A 73 12.70 1.23 -8.87
C LEU A 73 13.42 0.21 -8.02
N GLU A 74 14.41 0.64 -7.26
CA GLU A 74 15.09 -0.26 -6.33
C GLU A 74 14.14 -0.74 -5.25
N ILE A 75 13.31 0.17 -4.75
CA ILE A 75 12.35 -0.18 -3.72
C ILE A 75 11.34 -1.19 -4.27
N ARG A 76 10.86 -0.96 -5.48
CA ARG A 76 9.94 -1.90 -6.10
C ARG A 76 10.56 -3.29 -6.17
N HIS A 77 11.81 -3.37 -6.59
CA HIS A 77 12.51 -4.62 -6.70
C HIS A 77 12.62 -5.32 -5.34
N ILE A 78 13.00 -4.53 -4.33
CA ILE A 78 13.15 -5.07 -2.97
C ILE A 78 11.83 -5.60 -2.44
N LEU A 79 10.78 -4.78 -2.55
CA LEU A 79 9.50 -5.12 -1.94
C LEU A 79 8.79 -6.25 -2.66
N ASN A 80 9.01 -6.39 -3.95
CA ASN A 80 8.30 -7.40 -4.71
C ASN A 80 9.11 -8.66 -4.93
N GLY A 81 10.20 -8.80 -4.15
CA GLY A 81 10.92 -10.05 -4.13
C GLY A 81 11.70 -10.32 -5.39
N GLY A 82 11.94 -9.31 -6.19
CA GLY A 82 12.65 -9.51 -7.44
C GLY A 82 14.08 -9.97 -7.25
N SER A 83 14.59 -9.80 -6.07
CA SER A 83 15.94 -10.21 -5.79
C SER A 83 16.11 -11.70 -5.94
N SER A 84 15.08 -12.40 -5.84
CA SER A 84 15.21 -13.82 -6.03
C SER A 84 15.52 -14.15 -7.44
N HIS A 85 15.80 -13.74 -7.80
CA HIS A 85 16.16 -14.31 -8.80
C HIS A 85 16.99 -14.42 -9.39
N VAL A 86 16.94 -14.35 -9.20
CA VAL A 86 17.66 -14.56 -9.71
C VAL A 86 18.05 -14.97 -9.95
#